data_4f9d5204ca4b79da5c3d6370ce368c45
#
_entry.id   4f9d5204ca4b79da5c3d6370ce368c45
#
_cell.length_a   1.000
_cell.length_b   1.000
_cell.length_c   1.000
_cell.angle_alpha   90.00
_cell.angle_beta   90.00
_cell.angle_gamma   90.00
#
_symmetry.space_group_name_H-M   'P 1'
#
loop_
_entity.id
_entity.type
_entity.pdbx_description
1 polymer ?
#
loop_
_entity_poly.entity_id
_entity_poly.type
_entity_poly.pdbx_seq_one_letter_code
_entity_poly.pdbx_strand_id
1 'polypeptide(L)'
;MSLGLHRVRRACFSLPLAPRIPRRNMRIIPVPVREDNYAYILMSTPKGARPQGAFVDPYDVPTVRRAAHALGLQDTDIVGSITTHGHYDHAGGNDAFAKAFPGRPIWGGAASIASVTHVVRDGDTFELFSDGAEVLVKAYATPCHTRDSICFYVEDKRSEDALAQLPHGLKEGADGEKKRGVFTGDTLFISGCGRFFEGQAEDMHRALNVVLRQLPLDTLVYCGHEYTASNVAFSAAVLPNAPGIQRLVSDVRSGRNGGVTTGLYTLSDELKHNPFMMVEDAVVQKAIGGTDAITTMHALREAKNQGTLRIRL
;
A
#
# COMPACT_ATOMS: atom_id res chain seq x y z
N MET A 1 35.13 14.80 -22.91
CA MET A 1 33.71 14.80 -22.50
C MET A 1 33.45 13.45 -21.85
N SER A 2 33.49 13.39 -20.51
CA SER A 2 33.34 12.15 -19.73
C SER A 2 31.91 12.09 -19.21
N LEU A 3 31.13 11.12 -19.68
CA LEU A 3 29.80 10.81 -19.19
C LEU A 3 29.92 10.08 -17.85
N GLY A 4 29.61 10.78 -16.76
CA GLY A 4 29.56 10.20 -15.42
C GLY A 4 28.37 9.24 -15.29
N LEU A 5 28.65 7.95 -15.30
CA LEU A 5 27.73 6.89 -14.93
C LEU A 5 27.45 7.00 -13.43
N HIS A 6 26.29 7.54 -13.06
CA HIS A 6 25.77 7.38 -11.71
C HIS A 6 25.40 5.92 -11.46
N ARG A 7 26.31 5.21 -10.81
CA ARG A 7 26.00 3.89 -10.22
C ARG A 7 24.95 4.09 -9.13
N VAL A 8 23.72 3.69 -9.40
CA VAL A 8 22.71 3.45 -8.37
C VAL A 8 23.26 2.35 -7.47
N ARG A 9 23.61 2.69 -6.24
CA ARG A 9 24.01 1.72 -5.22
C ARG A 9 22.78 0.87 -4.92
N ARG A 10 22.84 -0.42 -5.25
CA ARG A 10 21.91 -1.41 -4.72
C ARG A 10 22.02 -1.35 -3.19
N ALA A 11 20.98 -0.85 -2.54
CA ALA A 11 20.88 -0.96 -1.09
C ALA A 11 20.75 -2.46 -0.77
N CYS A 12 21.81 -3.05 -0.23
CA CYS A 12 21.71 -4.35 0.43
C CYS A 12 20.88 -4.13 1.70
N PHE A 13 19.57 -4.40 1.62
CA PHE A 13 18.74 -4.48 2.81
C PHE A 13 19.17 -5.73 3.61
N SER A 14 19.95 -5.53 4.65
CA SER A 14 20.07 -6.53 5.71
C SER A 14 18.73 -6.55 6.45
N LEU A 15 17.93 -7.59 6.21
CA LEU A 15 16.77 -7.86 7.04
C LEU A 15 17.24 -7.98 8.49
N PRO A 16 16.64 -7.28 9.46
CA PRO A 16 17.03 -7.43 10.86
C PRO A 16 16.83 -8.89 11.26
N LEU A 17 17.81 -9.43 11.99
CA LEU A 17 17.79 -10.77 12.57
C LEU A 17 16.45 -11.00 13.28
N ALA A 18 15.77 -12.10 12.90
CA ALA A 18 14.44 -12.45 13.36
C ALA A 18 14.36 -12.45 14.89
N PRO A 19 13.55 -11.59 15.53
CA PRO A 19 13.28 -11.72 16.94
C PRO A 19 12.41 -12.95 17.17
N ARG A 20 12.71 -13.67 18.26
CA ARG A 20 11.95 -14.84 18.73
C ARG A 20 10.45 -14.50 18.78
N ILE A 21 9.65 -15.31 18.06
CA ILE A 21 8.18 -15.21 18.03
C ILE A 21 7.64 -15.65 19.42
N PRO A 22 6.69 -14.92 20.02
CA PRO A 22 5.29 -15.01 19.63
C PRO A 22 4.58 -13.64 19.62
N ARG A 23 4.26 -13.07 18.47
CA ARG A 23 3.34 -11.94 18.39
C ARG A 23 2.05 -12.41 17.73
N ARG A 24 0.95 -12.35 18.48
CA ARG A 24 -0.40 -12.72 18.06
C ARG A 24 -1.10 -11.62 17.23
N ASN A 25 -0.35 -10.67 16.68
CA ASN A 25 -0.90 -9.48 16.03
C ASN A 25 -0.75 -9.56 14.52
N MET A 26 -1.64 -8.89 13.82
CA MET A 26 -1.49 -8.66 12.39
C MET A 26 -0.21 -7.85 12.13
N ARG A 27 0.57 -8.27 11.15
CA ARG A 27 1.76 -7.57 10.68
C ARG A 27 1.71 -7.45 9.17
N ILE A 28 2.08 -6.29 8.66
CA ILE A 28 2.20 -6.04 7.22
C ILE A 28 3.65 -5.67 6.95
N ILE A 29 4.33 -6.47 6.16
CA ILE A 29 5.75 -6.31 5.85
C ILE A 29 5.90 -5.98 4.38
N PRO A 30 6.38 -4.76 4.02
CA PRO A 30 6.69 -4.43 2.64
C PRO A 30 7.93 -5.21 2.18
N VAL A 31 7.86 -5.74 0.97
CA VAL A 31 8.94 -6.43 0.29
C VAL A 31 9.20 -5.69 -1.01
N PRO A 32 10.28 -4.90 -1.13
CA PRO A 32 10.64 -4.26 -2.38
C PRO A 32 10.90 -5.29 -3.47
N VAL A 33 10.28 -5.11 -4.61
CA VAL A 33 10.45 -5.93 -5.82
C VAL A 33 10.67 -5.00 -7.03
N ARG A 34 11.31 -5.49 -8.08
CA ARG A 34 11.72 -4.67 -9.23
C ARG A 34 12.52 -3.43 -8.82
N GLU A 35 12.22 -2.26 -9.42
CA GLU A 35 12.92 -0.99 -9.18
C GLU A 35 12.28 -0.21 -8.03
N ASP A 36 10.96 -0.12 -8.01
CA ASP A 36 10.19 0.70 -7.07
C ASP A 36 8.85 0.07 -6.63
N ASN A 37 8.52 -1.14 -7.09
CA ASN A 37 7.29 -1.84 -6.69
C ASN A 37 7.40 -2.42 -5.28
N TYR A 38 6.26 -2.52 -4.63
CA TYR A 38 6.07 -3.24 -3.39
C TYR A 38 5.17 -4.47 -3.57
N ALA A 39 5.67 -5.61 -3.14
CA ALA A 39 4.84 -6.72 -2.68
C ALA A 39 4.73 -6.66 -1.16
N TYR A 40 3.75 -7.36 -0.58
CA TYR A 40 3.62 -7.40 0.87
C TYR A 40 3.43 -8.82 1.38
N ILE A 41 3.87 -9.03 2.63
CA ILE A 41 3.53 -10.21 3.43
C ILE A 41 2.60 -9.74 4.55
N LEU A 42 1.33 -10.12 4.47
CA LEU A 42 0.36 -9.95 5.54
C LEU A 42 0.43 -11.18 6.44
N MET A 43 0.77 -11.00 7.70
CA MET A 43 0.92 -12.08 8.68
C MET A 43 -0.09 -11.95 9.80
N SER A 44 -0.59 -13.08 10.27
CA SER A 44 -1.31 -13.18 11.52
C SER A 44 -0.96 -14.49 12.23
N THR A 45 -1.15 -14.53 13.54
CA THR A 45 -0.95 -15.74 14.32
C THR A 45 -2.27 -16.13 14.96
N PRO A 46 -2.95 -17.20 14.51
CA PRO A 46 -4.14 -17.73 15.15
C PRO A 46 -3.83 -18.19 16.58
N LYS A 47 -4.83 -18.15 17.45
CA LYS A 47 -4.68 -18.56 18.85
C LYS A 47 -4.24 -20.03 18.94
N GLY A 48 -3.07 -20.27 19.55
CA GLY A 48 -2.54 -21.62 19.75
C GLY A 48 -1.93 -22.29 18.51
N ALA A 49 -1.80 -21.53 17.40
CA ALA A 49 -1.23 -22.05 16.14
C ALA A 49 0.08 -21.36 15.75
N ARG A 50 0.68 -21.82 14.67
CA ARG A 50 1.83 -21.17 14.03
C ARG A 50 1.40 -19.90 13.31
N PRO A 51 2.29 -18.92 13.12
CA PRO A 51 2.04 -17.78 12.26
C PRO A 51 1.66 -18.24 10.84
N GLN A 52 0.72 -17.55 10.23
CA GLN A 52 0.32 -17.71 8.85
C GLN A 52 0.63 -16.44 8.06
N GLY A 53 0.84 -16.56 6.76
CA GLY A 53 1.11 -15.45 5.86
C GLY A 53 0.28 -15.51 4.59
N ALA A 54 -0.13 -14.35 4.09
CA ALA A 54 -0.67 -14.17 2.74
C ALA A 54 0.19 -13.15 2.00
N PHE A 55 0.32 -13.32 0.68
CA PHE A 55 1.06 -12.36 -0.14
C PHE A 55 0.11 -11.36 -0.77
N VAL A 56 0.61 -10.15 -1.02
CA VAL A 56 -0.11 -9.12 -1.78
C VAL A 56 0.79 -8.67 -2.93
N ASP A 57 0.26 -8.71 -4.14
CA ASP A 57 0.96 -8.37 -5.39
C ASP A 57 2.36 -9.02 -5.51
N PRO A 58 2.48 -10.35 -5.35
CA PRO A 58 3.78 -11.02 -5.30
C PRO A 58 4.41 -11.17 -6.69
N TYR A 59 4.68 -10.06 -7.38
CA TYR A 59 5.27 -10.06 -8.72
C TYR A 59 6.52 -10.96 -8.82
N ASP A 60 7.45 -10.82 -7.89
CA ASP A 60 8.64 -11.69 -7.75
C ASP A 60 8.42 -12.68 -6.60
N VAL A 61 7.68 -13.75 -6.88
CA VAL A 61 7.37 -14.80 -5.89
C VAL A 61 8.63 -15.37 -5.20
N PRO A 62 9.74 -15.69 -5.90
CA PRO A 62 10.97 -16.12 -5.23
C PRO A 62 11.48 -15.13 -4.18
N THR A 63 11.45 -13.84 -4.45
CA THR A 63 11.89 -12.79 -3.51
C THR A 63 10.96 -12.70 -2.31
N VAL A 64 9.63 -12.67 -2.53
CA VAL A 64 8.63 -12.61 -1.45
C VAL A 64 8.69 -13.87 -0.58
N ARG A 65 8.84 -15.06 -1.21
CA ARG A 65 9.00 -16.35 -0.48
C ARG A 65 10.25 -16.36 0.40
N ARG A 66 11.41 -15.88 -0.10
CA ARG A 66 12.62 -15.76 0.73
C ARG A 66 12.41 -14.82 1.92
N ALA A 67 11.73 -13.69 1.71
CA ALA A 67 11.38 -12.76 2.79
C ALA A 67 10.46 -13.43 3.83
N ALA A 68 9.45 -14.20 3.39
CA ALA A 68 8.57 -14.96 4.27
C ALA A 68 9.35 -16.00 5.11
N HIS A 69 10.27 -16.75 4.49
CA HIS A 69 11.13 -17.68 5.20
C HIS A 69 12.03 -16.98 6.24
N ALA A 70 12.58 -15.81 5.92
CA ALA A 70 13.37 -15.01 6.86
C ALA A 70 12.54 -14.50 8.06
N LEU A 71 11.21 -14.38 7.89
CA LEU A 71 10.26 -14.06 8.96
C LEU A 71 9.80 -15.30 9.76
N GLY A 72 10.32 -16.49 9.43
CA GLY A 72 10.02 -17.76 10.12
C GLY A 72 8.79 -18.49 9.58
N LEU A 73 8.16 -18.03 8.50
CA LEU A 73 7.10 -18.73 7.80
C LEU A 73 7.69 -19.88 6.96
N GLN A 74 6.96 -20.99 6.87
CA GLN A 74 7.22 -22.08 5.93
C GLN A 74 6.23 -21.98 4.77
N ASP A 75 6.46 -22.69 3.67
CA ASP A 75 5.52 -22.70 2.53
C ASP A 75 4.12 -23.18 2.93
N THR A 76 4.04 -24.12 3.88
CA THR A 76 2.77 -24.60 4.43
C THR A 76 2.01 -23.55 5.21
N ASP A 77 2.70 -22.52 5.71
CA ASP A 77 2.10 -21.42 6.46
C ASP A 77 1.53 -20.32 5.52
N ILE A 78 1.82 -20.40 4.20
CA ILE A 78 1.28 -19.45 3.21
C ILE A 78 -0.13 -19.89 2.83
N VAL A 79 -1.10 -19.03 3.12
CA VAL A 79 -2.53 -19.36 3.00
C VAL A 79 -3.18 -18.85 1.72
N GLY A 80 -2.60 -17.88 1.01
CA GLY A 80 -3.14 -17.36 -0.23
C GLY A 80 -2.43 -16.09 -0.70
N SER A 81 -2.96 -15.49 -1.76
CA SER A 81 -2.49 -14.22 -2.32
C SER A 81 -3.64 -13.28 -2.65
N ILE A 82 -3.40 -11.99 -2.57
CA ILE A 82 -4.29 -10.92 -3.01
C ILE A 82 -3.60 -10.17 -4.16
N THR A 83 -4.37 -9.85 -5.20
CA THR A 83 -3.92 -9.03 -6.33
C THR A 83 -4.76 -7.77 -6.42
N THR A 84 -4.13 -6.60 -6.31
CA THR A 84 -4.82 -5.31 -6.30
C THR A 84 -5.41 -4.94 -7.66
N HIS A 85 -4.71 -5.24 -8.75
CA HIS A 85 -5.16 -5.00 -10.12
C HIS A 85 -4.34 -5.81 -11.15
N GLY A 86 -4.79 -5.81 -12.41
CA GLY A 86 -4.28 -6.69 -13.45
C GLY A 86 -2.99 -6.28 -14.15
N HIS A 87 -2.35 -5.16 -13.81
CA HIS A 87 -1.07 -4.79 -14.42
C HIS A 87 0.02 -5.82 -14.12
N TYR A 88 0.90 -6.02 -15.10
CA TYR A 88 1.90 -7.09 -15.08
C TYR A 88 2.84 -7.01 -13.87
N ASP A 89 3.22 -5.82 -13.45
CA ASP A 89 4.12 -5.59 -12.31
C ASP A 89 3.46 -5.79 -10.94
N HIS A 90 2.16 -6.12 -10.91
CA HIS A 90 1.41 -6.58 -9.74
C HIS A 90 0.95 -8.03 -9.90
N ALA A 91 0.19 -8.32 -10.97
CA ALA A 91 -0.41 -9.62 -11.24
C ALA A 91 0.53 -10.62 -11.92
N GLY A 92 1.65 -10.18 -12.51
CA GLY A 92 2.53 -11.04 -13.31
C GLY A 92 3.19 -12.18 -12.55
N GLY A 93 3.16 -12.16 -11.22
CA GLY A 93 3.63 -13.24 -10.37
C GLY A 93 2.57 -14.30 -10.02
N ASN A 94 1.30 -14.09 -10.38
CA ASN A 94 0.20 -14.98 -9.95
C ASN A 94 0.37 -16.43 -10.44
N ASP A 95 0.80 -16.64 -11.69
CA ASP A 95 1.06 -17.99 -12.21
C ASP A 95 2.21 -18.68 -11.46
N ALA A 96 3.25 -17.92 -11.12
CA ALA A 96 4.36 -18.42 -10.32
C ALA A 96 3.93 -18.73 -8.88
N PHE A 97 3.02 -17.92 -8.31
CA PHE A 97 2.43 -18.18 -7.00
C PHE A 97 1.58 -19.46 -7.03
N ALA A 98 0.68 -19.61 -8.00
CA ALA A 98 -0.17 -20.79 -8.14
C ALA A 98 0.66 -22.07 -8.28
N LYS A 99 1.79 -22.00 -9.00
CA LYS A 99 2.74 -23.12 -9.15
C LYS A 99 3.50 -23.42 -7.85
N ALA A 100 3.93 -22.39 -7.12
CA ALA A 100 4.71 -22.55 -5.89
C ALA A 100 3.84 -23.00 -4.71
N PHE A 101 2.55 -22.60 -4.68
CA PHE A 101 1.60 -22.86 -3.61
C PHE A 101 0.31 -23.50 -4.16
N PRO A 102 0.37 -24.75 -4.65
CA PRO A 102 -0.78 -25.41 -5.30
C PRO A 102 -2.02 -25.43 -4.40
N GLY A 103 -3.19 -25.08 -4.96
CA GLY A 103 -4.46 -25.08 -4.25
C GLY A 103 -4.68 -23.88 -3.30
N ARG A 104 -3.72 -22.97 -3.17
CA ARG A 104 -3.92 -21.74 -2.41
C ARG A 104 -4.72 -20.73 -3.22
N PRO A 105 -5.72 -20.06 -2.63
CA PRO A 105 -6.56 -19.10 -3.32
C PRO A 105 -5.77 -17.83 -3.70
N ILE A 106 -6.19 -17.23 -4.82
CA ILE A 106 -5.74 -15.90 -5.28
C ILE A 106 -6.99 -15.06 -5.46
N TRP A 107 -7.10 -13.98 -4.68
CA TRP A 107 -8.19 -13.01 -4.76
C TRP A 107 -7.80 -11.83 -5.67
N GLY A 108 -8.74 -11.35 -6.47
CA GLY A 108 -8.54 -10.19 -7.34
C GLY A 108 -9.86 -9.65 -7.88
N GLY A 109 -9.84 -8.46 -8.50
CA GLY A 109 -11.03 -7.73 -8.94
C GLY A 109 -11.68 -8.28 -10.21
N ALA A 110 -11.02 -9.15 -10.98
CA ALA A 110 -11.55 -9.69 -12.22
C ALA A 110 -11.04 -11.11 -12.51
N ALA A 111 -11.85 -11.90 -13.21
CA ALA A 111 -11.47 -13.23 -13.68
C ALA A 111 -10.45 -13.21 -14.83
N SER A 112 -10.24 -12.06 -15.48
CA SER A 112 -9.23 -11.84 -16.51
C SER A 112 -7.81 -11.71 -15.96
N ILE A 113 -7.65 -11.43 -14.67
CA ILE A 113 -6.35 -11.41 -14.01
C ILE A 113 -5.82 -12.85 -13.93
N ALA A 114 -4.58 -13.05 -14.36
CA ALA A 114 -3.96 -14.37 -14.42
C ALA A 114 -4.07 -15.13 -13.08
N SER A 115 -4.47 -16.38 -13.13
CA SER A 115 -4.56 -17.31 -11.99
C SER A 115 -5.45 -16.85 -10.82
N VAL A 116 -6.26 -15.80 -10.95
CA VAL A 116 -7.26 -15.44 -9.95
C VAL A 116 -8.30 -16.56 -9.83
N THR A 117 -8.48 -17.07 -8.61
CA THR A 117 -9.41 -18.14 -8.29
C THR A 117 -10.67 -17.63 -7.61
N HIS A 118 -10.58 -16.46 -6.97
CA HIS A 118 -11.67 -15.82 -6.23
C HIS A 118 -11.79 -14.35 -6.67
N VAL A 119 -12.83 -14.09 -7.48
CA VAL A 119 -13.17 -12.72 -7.90
C VAL A 119 -13.94 -12.04 -6.78
N VAL A 120 -13.42 -10.89 -6.33
CA VAL A 120 -14.08 -10.07 -5.31
C VAL A 120 -14.70 -8.83 -5.93
N ARG A 121 -15.76 -8.35 -5.28
CA ARG A 121 -16.53 -7.16 -5.66
C ARG A 121 -16.49 -6.13 -4.54
N ASP A 122 -17.00 -4.94 -4.84
CA ASP A 122 -17.16 -3.87 -3.85
C ASP A 122 -17.97 -4.34 -2.63
N GLY A 123 -17.41 -4.15 -1.45
CA GLY A 123 -18.02 -4.51 -0.18
C GLY A 123 -17.82 -5.97 0.25
N ASP A 124 -17.29 -6.85 -0.60
CA ASP A 124 -17.02 -8.23 -0.21
C ASP A 124 -16.06 -8.31 0.95
N THR A 125 -16.36 -9.21 1.88
CA THR A 125 -15.50 -9.52 3.03
C THR A 125 -15.13 -10.99 3.01
N PHE A 126 -13.90 -11.31 3.38
CA PHE A 126 -13.44 -12.69 3.45
C PHE A 126 -12.34 -12.86 4.51
N GLU A 127 -12.16 -14.10 4.93
CA GLU A 127 -11.12 -14.50 5.85
C GLU A 127 -9.93 -15.08 5.07
N LEU A 128 -8.74 -14.53 5.27
CA LEU A 128 -7.51 -15.04 4.69
C LEU A 128 -6.89 -16.15 5.54
N PHE A 129 -7.04 -16.03 6.84
CA PHE A 129 -6.37 -16.88 7.82
C PHE A 129 -7.35 -17.86 8.43
N SER A 130 -6.83 -18.94 9.01
CA SER A 130 -7.62 -19.91 9.75
C SER A 130 -8.27 -19.30 10.99
N ASP A 131 -9.24 -20.01 11.56
CA ASP A 131 -9.99 -19.63 12.75
C ASP A 131 -9.09 -19.11 13.88
N GLY A 132 -9.51 -18.03 14.51
CA GLY A 132 -8.81 -17.38 15.62
C GLY A 132 -7.68 -16.42 15.20
N ALA A 133 -7.50 -16.15 13.90
CA ALA A 133 -6.60 -15.09 13.44
C ALA A 133 -7.23 -13.70 13.56
N GLU A 134 -8.56 -13.62 13.54
CA GLU A 134 -9.38 -12.40 13.73
C GLU A 134 -8.95 -11.23 12.82
N VAL A 135 -8.51 -11.52 11.60
CA VAL A 135 -8.16 -10.51 10.59
C VAL A 135 -9.28 -10.43 9.57
N LEU A 136 -9.98 -9.30 9.55
CA LEU A 136 -10.97 -8.99 8.52
C LEU A 136 -10.25 -8.47 7.27
N VAL A 137 -10.62 -8.99 6.11
CA VAL A 137 -10.29 -8.39 4.80
C VAL A 137 -11.58 -7.92 4.14
N LYS A 138 -11.61 -6.66 3.69
CA LYS A 138 -12.73 -6.09 2.96
C LYS A 138 -12.24 -5.46 1.66
N ALA A 139 -12.91 -5.83 0.55
CA ALA A 139 -12.64 -5.31 -0.77
C ALA A 139 -13.43 -4.01 -1.02
N TYR A 140 -12.76 -3.02 -1.62
CA TYR A 140 -13.37 -1.79 -2.08
C TYR A 140 -13.00 -1.59 -3.55
N ALA A 141 -13.99 -1.62 -4.44
CA ALA A 141 -13.75 -1.36 -5.86
C ALA A 141 -13.39 0.11 -6.08
N THR A 142 -12.24 0.34 -6.71
CA THR A 142 -11.71 1.66 -7.00
C THR A 142 -11.28 1.77 -8.47
N PRO A 143 -12.22 1.50 -9.43
CA PRO A 143 -11.90 1.52 -10.85
C PRO A 143 -11.51 2.93 -11.28
N CYS A 144 -10.33 3.09 -11.87
CA CYS A 144 -9.85 4.28 -12.54
C CYS A 144 -8.45 4.03 -13.15
N HIS A 145 -7.47 3.65 -12.32
CA HIS A 145 -6.15 3.27 -12.80
C HIS A 145 -6.28 2.07 -13.74
N THR A 146 -6.97 1.02 -13.29
CA THR A 146 -7.58 -0.03 -14.11
C THR A 146 -9.01 -0.25 -13.69
N ARG A 147 -9.84 -0.89 -14.55
CA ARG A 147 -11.25 -1.21 -14.23
C ARG A 147 -11.38 -2.25 -13.14
N ASP A 148 -10.37 -3.12 -13.00
CA ASP A 148 -10.31 -4.22 -12.04
C ASP A 148 -9.62 -3.84 -10.72
N SER A 149 -9.29 -2.56 -10.52
CA SER A 149 -8.62 -2.08 -9.31
C SER A 149 -9.49 -2.26 -8.07
N ILE A 150 -8.93 -2.95 -7.08
CA ILE A 150 -9.50 -3.16 -5.74
C ILE A 150 -8.53 -2.66 -4.68
N CYS A 151 -9.00 -1.84 -3.76
CA CYS A 151 -8.31 -1.56 -2.51
C CYS A 151 -8.74 -2.57 -1.45
N PHE A 152 -7.78 -3.25 -0.82
CA PHE A 152 -8.07 -4.24 0.23
C PHE A 152 -7.79 -3.65 1.61
N TYR A 153 -8.85 -3.37 2.35
CA TYR A 153 -8.76 -2.95 3.75
C TYR A 153 -8.60 -4.18 4.63
N VAL A 154 -7.66 -4.12 5.56
CA VAL A 154 -7.42 -5.19 6.54
C VAL A 154 -7.46 -4.63 7.95
N GLU A 155 -8.09 -5.37 8.86
CA GLU A 155 -8.23 -4.96 10.26
C GLU A 155 -8.04 -6.15 11.19
N ASP A 156 -7.20 -5.98 12.21
CA ASP A 156 -7.09 -6.90 13.33
C ASP A 156 -8.25 -6.64 14.31
N LYS A 157 -9.17 -7.58 14.40
CA LYS A 157 -10.38 -7.49 15.23
C LYS A 157 -10.17 -7.87 16.69
N ARG A 158 -8.97 -8.31 17.07
CA ARG A 158 -8.68 -8.68 18.45
C ARG A 158 -8.86 -7.49 19.37
N SER A 159 -9.45 -7.73 20.57
CA SER A 159 -9.69 -6.68 21.57
C SER A 159 -8.37 -6.15 22.12
N GLU A 160 -8.38 -4.88 22.58
CA GLU A 160 -7.22 -4.26 23.25
C GLU A 160 -6.80 -5.02 24.49
N ASP A 161 -7.76 -5.62 25.23
CA ASP A 161 -7.48 -6.46 26.40
C ASP A 161 -6.74 -7.74 26.03
N ALA A 162 -7.06 -8.35 24.88
CA ALA A 162 -6.33 -9.51 24.37
C ALA A 162 -4.89 -9.14 23.98
N LEU A 163 -4.65 -7.91 23.53
CA LEU A 163 -3.34 -7.36 23.20
C LEU A 163 -2.56 -6.92 24.47
N ALA A 164 -3.25 -6.44 25.50
CA ALA A 164 -2.66 -5.98 26.77
C ALA A 164 -2.12 -7.13 27.64
N GLN A 165 -2.58 -8.37 27.43
CA GLN A 165 -2.11 -9.57 28.16
C GLN A 165 -0.75 -10.09 27.66
N LEU A 166 -0.08 -9.39 26.76
CA LEU A 166 1.26 -9.71 26.31
C LEU A 166 2.30 -9.35 27.40
N PRO A 167 3.38 -10.13 27.57
CA PRO A 167 4.40 -9.86 28.56
C PRO A 167 4.97 -8.44 28.44
N HIS A 168 5.08 -7.73 29.56
CA HIS A 168 5.73 -6.43 29.63
C HIS A 168 7.17 -6.52 29.11
N GLY A 169 7.54 -5.68 28.15
CA GLY A 169 8.84 -5.63 27.46
C GLY A 169 8.75 -5.59 25.95
N LEU A 170 7.55 -5.75 25.39
CA LEU A 170 7.30 -5.69 23.95
C LEU A 170 6.52 -4.42 23.52
N LYS A 171 6.37 -3.46 24.44
CA LYS A 171 5.57 -2.23 24.22
C LYS A 171 6.26 -1.16 23.37
N GLU A 172 7.55 -1.28 23.12
CA GLU A 172 8.35 -0.26 22.42
C GLU A 172 9.27 -0.92 21.39
N GLY A 173 8.70 -1.31 20.28
CA GLY A 173 9.45 -1.52 19.04
C GLY A 173 8.88 -0.59 17.99
N ALA A 174 9.71 -0.08 17.08
CA ALA A 174 9.35 0.83 16.00
C ALA A 174 8.24 0.31 15.04
N ASP A 175 7.75 -0.90 15.25
CA ASP A 175 6.58 -1.53 14.62
C ASP A 175 5.37 -1.45 15.55
N GLY A 176 4.92 -0.24 15.91
CA GLY A 176 3.69 -0.04 16.67
C GLY A 176 2.57 -0.94 16.12
N GLU A 177 1.80 -1.57 17.02
CA GLU A 177 0.72 -2.50 16.69
C GLU A 177 -0.27 -1.84 15.72
N LYS A 178 -0.13 -2.20 14.43
CA LYS A 178 -0.93 -1.62 13.36
C LYS A 178 -2.21 -2.42 13.27
N LYS A 179 -3.31 -1.84 13.79
CA LYS A 179 -4.61 -2.51 13.76
C LYS A 179 -5.25 -2.51 12.39
N ARG A 180 -4.92 -1.53 11.53
CA ARG A 180 -5.57 -1.30 10.24
C ARG A 180 -4.59 -0.94 9.16
N GLY A 181 -4.83 -1.48 7.97
CA GLY A 181 -4.11 -1.12 6.78
C GLY A 181 -4.99 -1.18 5.54
N VAL A 182 -4.63 -0.49 4.49
CA VAL A 182 -5.26 -0.61 3.18
C VAL A 182 -4.19 -0.78 2.11
N PHE A 183 -4.29 -1.88 1.36
CA PHE A 183 -3.48 -2.11 0.16
C PHE A 183 -4.18 -1.41 -1.00
N THR A 184 -3.56 -0.36 -1.50
CA THR A 184 -4.19 0.53 -2.50
C THR A 184 -3.72 0.27 -3.92
N GLY A 185 -2.73 -0.62 -4.11
CA GLY A 185 -2.11 -0.78 -5.43
C GLY A 185 -1.75 0.58 -6.01
N ASP A 186 -2.18 0.82 -7.24
CA ASP A 186 -1.93 2.06 -7.96
C ASP A 186 -3.09 3.05 -7.93
N THR A 187 -4.05 2.88 -7.01
CA THR A 187 -5.12 3.85 -6.78
C THR A 187 -4.61 5.05 -5.97
N LEU A 188 -4.08 4.81 -4.76
CA LEU A 188 -3.54 5.84 -3.87
C LEU A 188 -2.06 5.56 -3.61
N PHE A 189 -1.21 6.57 -3.79
CA PHE A 189 0.19 6.59 -3.36
C PHE A 189 0.38 7.61 -2.25
N ILE A 190 1.47 7.49 -1.51
CA ILE A 190 1.83 8.53 -0.54
C ILE A 190 2.00 9.86 -1.28
N SER A 191 1.14 10.83 -0.90
CA SER A 191 1.07 12.17 -1.52
C SER A 191 0.76 12.17 -3.02
N GLY A 192 0.05 11.15 -3.54
CA GLY A 192 -0.26 11.04 -4.96
C GLY A 192 -1.36 10.04 -5.27
N CYS A 193 -1.64 9.85 -6.54
CA CYS A 193 -2.53 8.79 -7.07
C CYS A 193 -2.00 8.24 -8.38
N GLY A 194 -2.57 7.12 -8.84
CA GLY A 194 -2.28 6.52 -10.13
C GLY A 194 -2.74 7.34 -11.32
N ARG A 195 -2.23 7.02 -12.50
CA ARG A 195 -2.75 7.56 -13.77
C ARG A 195 -4.13 6.98 -14.04
N PHE A 196 -4.97 7.77 -14.71
CA PHE A 196 -6.32 7.35 -15.12
C PHE A 196 -6.21 6.64 -16.49
N PHE A 197 -5.74 5.38 -16.51
CA PHE A 197 -5.59 4.65 -17.76
C PHE A 197 -6.92 4.16 -18.30
N GLU A 198 -7.82 3.75 -17.42
CA GLU A 198 -9.10 3.14 -17.79
C GLU A 198 -10.32 3.85 -17.17
N GLY A 199 -10.11 5.01 -16.54
CA GLY A 199 -11.14 5.85 -15.93
C GLY A 199 -10.92 7.34 -16.16
N GLN A 200 -11.69 8.14 -15.46
CA GLN A 200 -11.73 9.60 -15.55
C GLN A 200 -11.51 10.24 -14.16
N ALA A 201 -11.50 11.57 -14.11
CA ALA A 201 -11.32 12.32 -12.86
C ALA A 201 -12.41 12.02 -11.82
N GLU A 202 -13.65 11.81 -12.27
CA GLU A 202 -14.78 11.40 -11.45
C GLU A 202 -14.54 10.08 -10.74
N ASP A 203 -13.97 9.11 -11.47
CA ASP A 203 -13.69 7.78 -10.93
C ASP A 203 -12.61 7.85 -9.84
N MET A 204 -11.52 8.59 -10.09
CA MET A 204 -10.47 8.77 -9.08
C MET A 204 -10.95 9.61 -7.90
N HIS A 205 -11.75 10.65 -8.13
CA HIS A 205 -12.40 11.39 -7.05
C HIS A 205 -13.26 10.46 -6.18
N ARG A 206 -14.09 9.61 -6.81
CA ARG A 206 -14.89 8.63 -6.09
C ARG A 206 -13.99 7.67 -5.28
N ALA A 207 -12.94 7.14 -5.90
CA ALA A 207 -12.01 6.20 -5.25
C ALA A 207 -11.36 6.81 -3.99
N LEU A 208 -10.78 8.01 -4.11
CA LEU A 208 -10.01 8.65 -3.05
C LEU A 208 -10.89 9.38 -2.02
N ASN A 209 -11.82 10.22 -2.53
CA ASN A 209 -12.52 11.21 -1.71
C ASN A 209 -13.90 10.71 -1.23
N VAL A 210 -14.43 9.63 -1.81
CA VAL A 210 -15.67 9.00 -1.34
C VAL A 210 -15.38 7.65 -0.70
N VAL A 211 -14.70 6.72 -1.40
CA VAL A 211 -14.51 5.35 -0.92
C VAL A 211 -13.43 5.29 0.17
N LEU A 212 -12.18 5.68 -0.13
CA LEU A 212 -11.08 5.56 0.83
C LEU A 212 -11.22 6.51 2.01
N ARG A 213 -11.76 7.70 1.80
CA ARG A 213 -12.00 8.68 2.87
C ARG A 213 -12.99 8.22 3.95
N GLN A 214 -13.85 7.22 3.65
CA GLN A 214 -14.80 6.65 4.62
C GLN A 214 -14.13 5.64 5.58
N LEU A 215 -12.92 5.17 5.27
CA LEU A 215 -12.20 4.28 6.15
C LEU A 215 -11.75 5.01 7.43
N PRO A 216 -11.53 4.28 8.54
CA PRO A 216 -10.95 4.88 9.74
C PRO A 216 -9.67 5.63 9.41
N LEU A 217 -9.56 6.88 9.88
CA LEU A 217 -8.48 7.78 9.47
C LEU A 217 -7.09 7.36 9.97
N ASP A 218 -7.02 6.47 10.96
CA ASP A 218 -5.80 5.83 11.46
C ASP A 218 -5.33 4.64 10.61
N THR A 219 -6.05 4.33 9.51
CA THR A 219 -5.67 3.28 8.56
C THR A 219 -4.37 3.64 7.84
N LEU A 220 -3.38 2.75 7.91
CA LEU A 220 -2.10 2.93 7.23
C LEU A 220 -2.22 2.60 5.74
N VAL A 221 -1.54 3.40 4.91
CA VAL A 221 -1.55 3.24 3.45
C VAL A 221 -0.37 2.36 3.02
N TYR A 222 -0.70 1.28 2.27
CA TYR A 222 0.24 0.35 1.65
C TYR A 222 0.04 0.38 0.13
N CYS A 223 0.85 1.20 -0.55
CA CYS A 223 0.72 1.48 -1.98
C CYS A 223 1.56 0.55 -2.86
N GLY A 224 1.29 0.55 -4.19
CA GLY A 224 1.98 -0.32 -5.14
C GLY A 224 3.43 0.05 -5.42
N HIS A 225 3.79 1.34 -5.29
CA HIS A 225 5.12 1.83 -5.66
C HIS A 225 5.68 2.86 -4.69
N GLU A 226 7.03 2.97 -4.64
CA GLU A 226 7.74 4.03 -3.93
C GLU A 226 7.89 5.29 -4.79
N TYR A 227 6.79 5.99 -5.00
CA TYR A 227 6.78 7.25 -5.77
C TYR A 227 6.82 8.50 -4.91
N THR A 228 7.02 8.38 -3.61
CA THR A 228 6.82 9.48 -2.65
C THR A 228 7.70 10.69 -2.94
N ALA A 229 8.97 10.50 -3.29
CA ALA A 229 9.84 11.62 -3.63
C ALA A 229 9.30 12.42 -4.83
N SER A 230 8.88 11.74 -5.89
CA SER A 230 8.27 12.39 -7.06
C SER A 230 6.91 13.02 -6.74
N ASN A 231 6.11 12.37 -5.88
CA ASN A 231 4.81 12.86 -5.49
C ASN A 231 4.91 14.12 -4.63
N VAL A 232 5.76 14.10 -3.60
CA VAL A 232 5.91 15.25 -2.70
C VAL A 232 6.56 16.45 -3.40
N ALA A 233 7.44 16.21 -4.39
CA ALA A 233 7.98 17.29 -5.22
C ALA A 233 6.88 18.03 -6.00
N PHE A 234 5.88 17.31 -6.50
CA PHE A 234 4.70 17.86 -7.12
C PHE A 234 3.79 18.55 -6.10
N SER A 235 3.44 17.86 -5.01
CA SER A 235 2.53 18.40 -3.98
C SER A 235 3.07 19.70 -3.38
N ALA A 236 4.39 19.80 -3.16
CA ALA A 236 5.02 21.01 -2.65
C ALA A 236 5.05 22.16 -3.69
N ALA A 237 4.99 21.85 -4.98
CA ALA A 237 4.82 22.88 -6.01
C ALA A 237 3.37 23.40 -6.06
N VAL A 238 2.38 22.54 -5.81
CA VAL A 238 0.96 22.91 -5.75
C VAL A 238 0.67 23.72 -4.48
N LEU A 239 1.14 23.27 -3.33
CA LEU A 239 0.86 23.84 -2.01
C LEU A 239 2.15 24.05 -1.19
N PRO A 240 2.99 25.04 -1.55
CA PRO A 240 4.32 25.21 -0.97
C PRO A 240 4.32 25.49 0.54
N ASN A 241 3.23 26.02 1.07
CA ASN A 241 3.14 26.43 2.48
C ASN A 241 2.30 25.48 3.34
N ALA A 242 1.83 24.35 2.79
CA ALA A 242 1.05 23.37 3.55
C ALA A 242 1.93 22.63 4.58
N PRO A 243 1.66 22.72 5.89
CA PRO A 243 2.53 22.13 6.92
C PRO A 243 2.71 20.63 6.79
N GLY A 244 1.66 19.90 6.36
CA GLY A 244 1.73 18.45 6.14
C GLY A 244 2.71 18.09 5.01
N ILE A 245 2.67 18.84 3.91
CA ILE A 245 3.59 18.67 2.78
C ILE A 245 5.02 19.02 3.17
N GLN A 246 5.25 20.12 3.90
CA GLN A 246 6.59 20.50 4.34
C GLN A 246 7.20 19.44 5.28
N ARG A 247 6.41 18.82 6.13
CA ARG A 247 6.85 17.69 6.97
C ARG A 247 7.27 16.51 6.10
N LEU A 248 6.46 16.13 5.11
CA LEU A 248 6.78 15.04 4.20
C LEU A 248 8.03 15.33 3.35
N VAL A 249 8.21 16.59 2.90
CA VAL A 249 9.48 17.04 2.25
C VAL A 249 10.68 16.80 3.16
N SER A 250 10.58 17.14 4.44
CA SER A 250 11.65 16.91 5.42
C SER A 250 11.94 15.42 5.62
N ASP A 251 10.90 14.59 5.74
CA ASP A 251 11.03 13.14 5.89
C ASP A 251 11.72 12.50 4.68
N VAL A 252 11.33 12.90 3.46
CA VAL A 252 11.97 12.42 2.21
C VAL A 252 13.42 12.85 2.12
N ARG A 253 13.73 14.13 2.40
CA ARG A 253 15.11 14.66 2.36
C ARG A 253 16.04 14.00 3.37
N SER A 254 15.50 13.65 4.53
CA SER A 254 16.29 12.97 5.59
C SER A 254 16.54 11.49 5.28
N GLY A 255 15.91 10.92 4.25
CA GLY A 255 15.97 9.49 3.96
C GLY A 255 15.36 8.64 5.07
N ARG A 256 14.33 9.16 5.75
CA ARG A 256 13.64 8.46 6.83
C ARG A 256 13.29 7.04 6.42
N ASN A 257 13.52 6.09 7.30
CA ASN A 257 13.28 4.65 7.09
C ASN A 257 13.93 4.07 5.82
N GLY A 258 15.12 4.58 5.44
CA GLY A 258 15.85 4.09 4.26
C GLY A 258 15.15 4.39 2.92
N GLY A 259 14.23 5.36 2.91
CA GLY A 259 13.46 5.74 1.72
C GLY A 259 12.18 4.90 1.50
N VAL A 260 11.87 3.95 2.37
CA VAL A 260 10.61 3.19 2.34
C VAL A 260 9.55 3.98 3.08
N THR A 261 8.49 4.42 2.38
CA THR A 261 7.45 5.28 2.93
C THR A 261 6.12 4.58 3.11
N THR A 262 5.88 3.50 2.38
CA THR A 262 4.67 2.69 2.51
C THR A 262 4.48 2.18 3.94
N GLY A 263 3.26 2.24 4.45
CA GLY A 263 2.92 1.84 5.81
C GLY A 263 3.44 2.78 6.93
N LEU A 264 3.94 3.98 6.59
CA LEU A 264 4.34 5.00 7.57
C LEU A 264 3.28 6.08 7.77
N TYR A 265 2.45 6.32 6.76
CA TYR A 265 1.45 7.38 6.76
C TYR A 265 0.03 6.80 6.74
N THR A 266 -0.86 7.49 7.43
CA THR A 266 -2.27 7.13 7.55
C THR A 266 -3.12 7.89 6.52
N LEU A 267 -4.38 7.50 6.36
CA LEU A 267 -5.34 8.30 5.59
C LEU A 267 -5.50 9.72 6.16
N SER A 268 -5.38 9.88 7.49
CA SER A 268 -5.36 11.21 8.10
C SER A 268 -4.17 12.06 7.65
N ASP A 269 -3.03 11.44 7.37
CA ASP A 269 -1.85 12.14 6.86
C ASP A 269 -2.03 12.50 5.39
N GLU A 270 -2.60 11.58 4.58
CA GLU A 270 -2.92 11.83 3.17
C GLU A 270 -3.86 13.04 3.01
N LEU A 271 -4.83 13.23 3.88
CA LEU A 271 -5.71 14.41 3.91
C LEU A 271 -4.96 15.72 4.20
N LYS A 272 -3.69 15.70 4.59
CA LYS A 272 -2.87 16.88 4.92
C LYS A 272 -1.74 17.13 3.94
N HIS A 273 -1.35 16.12 3.17
CA HIS A 273 -0.21 16.23 2.27
C HIS A 273 -0.45 15.73 0.84
N ASN A 274 -1.63 15.19 0.54
CA ASN A 274 -1.97 14.71 -0.79
C ASN A 274 -3.00 15.62 -1.47
N PRO A 275 -2.62 16.47 -2.44
CA PRO A 275 -3.55 17.36 -3.12
C PRO A 275 -4.72 16.63 -3.79
N PHE A 276 -4.54 15.37 -4.22
CA PHE A 276 -5.60 14.56 -4.82
C PHE A 276 -6.68 14.13 -3.82
N MET A 277 -6.37 14.12 -2.52
CA MET A 277 -7.34 13.90 -1.45
C MET A 277 -7.88 15.20 -0.84
N MET A 278 -7.45 16.36 -1.37
CA MET A 278 -7.83 17.71 -0.92
C MET A 278 -8.55 18.51 -2.02
N VAL A 279 -9.11 17.85 -3.03
CA VAL A 279 -9.70 18.52 -4.22
C VAL A 279 -10.93 19.39 -3.92
N GLU A 280 -11.53 19.21 -2.73
CA GLU A 280 -12.64 20.06 -2.24
C GLU A 280 -12.14 21.33 -1.54
N ASP A 281 -10.82 21.41 -1.22
CA ASP A 281 -10.23 22.57 -0.56
C ASP A 281 -10.07 23.73 -1.56
N ALA A 282 -10.63 24.88 -1.24
CA ALA A 282 -10.55 26.09 -2.07
C ALA A 282 -9.10 26.54 -2.34
N VAL A 283 -8.16 26.25 -1.42
CA VAL A 283 -6.74 26.56 -1.63
C VAL A 283 -6.14 25.70 -2.73
N VAL A 284 -6.47 24.41 -2.76
CA VAL A 284 -6.04 23.48 -3.83
C VAL A 284 -6.68 23.87 -5.16
N GLN A 285 -7.99 24.12 -5.18
CA GLN A 285 -8.73 24.56 -6.36
C GLN A 285 -8.10 25.81 -6.98
N LYS A 286 -7.86 26.83 -6.16
CA LYS A 286 -7.21 28.07 -6.59
C LYS A 286 -5.79 27.84 -7.11
N ALA A 287 -5.01 26.95 -6.46
CA ALA A 287 -3.61 26.70 -6.82
C ALA A 287 -3.46 26.07 -8.20
N ILE A 288 -4.43 25.24 -8.62
CA ILE A 288 -4.37 24.51 -9.90
C ILE A 288 -5.37 25.03 -10.95
N GLY A 289 -6.21 26.01 -10.60
CA GLY A 289 -7.22 26.57 -11.50
C GLY A 289 -8.49 25.72 -11.64
N GLY A 290 -8.77 24.83 -10.67
CA GLY A 290 -10.03 24.08 -10.61
C GLY A 290 -11.18 24.92 -10.08
N THR A 291 -12.39 24.61 -10.49
CA THR A 291 -13.64 25.30 -10.08
C THR A 291 -14.51 24.45 -9.15
N ASP A 292 -14.28 23.16 -9.13
CA ASP A 292 -14.94 22.15 -8.31
C ASP A 292 -14.00 20.95 -8.08
N ALA A 293 -14.43 19.94 -7.34
CA ALA A 293 -13.60 18.78 -7.00
C ALA A 293 -13.14 17.99 -8.23
N ILE A 294 -13.99 17.82 -9.23
CA ILE A 294 -13.71 17.01 -10.43
C ILE A 294 -12.73 17.72 -11.36
N THR A 295 -13.01 18.99 -11.66
CA THR A 295 -12.10 19.82 -12.48
C THR A 295 -10.74 19.97 -11.80
N THR A 296 -10.70 20.07 -10.47
CA THR A 296 -9.45 20.09 -9.68
C THR A 296 -8.70 18.77 -9.77
N MET A 297 -9.38 17.62 -9.62
CA MET A 297 -8.80 16.29 -9.79
C MET A 297 -8.17 16.13 -11.17
N HIS A 298 -8.90 16.53 -12.21
CA HIS A 298 -8.42 16.50 -13.60
C HIS A 298 -7.17 17.38 -13.78
N ALA A 299 -7.23 18.64 -13.35
CA ALA A 299 -6.13 19.60 -13.48
C ALA A 299 -4.85 19.13 -12.75
N LEU A 300 -5.00 18.60 -11.54
CA LEU A 300 -3.88 18.01 -10.78
C LEU A 300 -3.25 16.84 -11.55
N ARG A 301 -4.07 15.92 -12.11
CA ARG A 301 -3.55 14.75 -12.81
C ARG A 301 -2.84 15.16 -14.11
N GLU A 302 -3.40 16.08 -14.88
CA GLU A 302 -2.78 16.60 -16.10
C GLU A 302 -1.46 17.33 -15.80
N ALA A 303 -1.43 18.22 -14.80
CA ALA A 303 -0.20 18.90 -14.41
C ALA A 303 0.91 17.91 -13.98
N LYS A 304 0.52 16.86 -13.25
CA LYS A 304 1.46 15.81 -12.84
C LYS A 304 1.92 14.95 -14.04
N ASN A 305 1.05 14.66 -15.00
CA ASN A 305 1.38 13.92 -16.22
C ASN A 305 2.39 14.66 -17.09
N GLN A 306 2.25 15.99 -17.21
CA GLN A 306 3.16 16.86 -17.93
C GLN A 306 4.54 16.99 -17.27
N GLY A 307 4.64 16.73 -15.96
CA GLY A 307 5.89 16.75 -15.20
C GLY A 307 6.55 18.12 -15.04
N THR A 308 5.84 19.20 -15.42
CA THR A 308 6.35 20.58 -15.41
C THR A 308 6.26 21.22 -14.03
N LEU A 309 5.28 20.82 -13.22
CA LEU A 309 5.02 21.38 -11.89
C LEU A 309 5.69 20.49 -10.81
N ARG A 310 6.88 20.89 -10.37
CA ARG A 310 7.62 20.19 -9.31
C ARG A 310 8.69 21.07 -8.71
N ILE A 311 8.97 20.90 -7.41
CA ILE A 311 10.17 21.49 -6.77
C ILE A 311 11.37 20.54 -6.92
N ARG A 312 12.58 21.05 -6.65
CA ARG A 312 13.78 20.22 -6.47
C ARG A 312 13.84 19.79 -5.00
N LEU A 313 13.86 18.48 -4.75
CA LEU A 313 14.01 17.88 -3.41
C LEU A 313 15.49 17.79 -3.00
#